data_e7b4f09d0566ae83598e3f7624547d32
#
_entry.id   e7b4f09d0566ae83598e3f7624547d32
#
_cell.length_a   1.000
_cell.length_b   1.000
_cell.length_c   1.000
_cell.angle_alpha   90.00
_cell.angle_beta   90.00
_cell.angle_gamma   90.00
#
_symmetry.space_group_name_H-M   'P 1'
#
loop_
_entity.id
_entity.type
_entity.pdbx_description
1 polymer ?
#
loop_
_entity_poly.entity_id
_entity_poly.type
_entity_poly.pdbx_seq_one_letter_code
_entity_poly.pdbx_strand_id
1 'polypeptide(L)'
;MVKAGSNAFRAHEKRDAIYKVSTFLVDNFWGNPPQMADALGVLLLIWNNALYRYGPFDFSALENTLRKNMSTLKSLRNRDILTLGEGDERTIESLFAAFLNALKIAEGKLQGRQSPVSVAKALHLLAPNFFALWDDKIAKAYGCHYSADPSGKYILFMKISKNMVECLRGRVPAPPPSTILKVIDEYNYAKFTKKWI
;
A
#
# COMPACT_ATOMS: atom_id res chain seq x y z
N MET A 1 2.61 22.61 3.76
CA MET A 1 2.54 21.81 2.53
C MET A 1 1.63 20.58 2.69
N VAL A 2 1.87 19.66 3.63
CA VAL A 2 1.07 18.45 3.80
C VAL A 2 -0.42 18.75 4.07
N LYS A 3 -0.74 19.74 4.94
CA LYS A 3 -2.13 20.19 5.14
C LYS A 3 -2.82 20.65 3.85
N ALA A 4 -2.09 21.35 2.98
CA ALA A 4 -2.66 21.80 1.69
C ALA A 4 -2.98 20.61 0.77
N GLY A 5 -2.11 19.58 0.75
CA GLY A 5 -2.36 18.35 -0.01
C GLY A 5 -3.56 17.58 0.50
N SER A 6 -3.66 17.37 1.82
CA SER A 6 -4.81 16.67 2.42
C SER A 6 -6.12 17.45 2.20
N ASN A 7 -6.08 18.79 2.25
CA ASN A 7 -7.25 19.61 1.93
C ASN A 7 -7.65 19.49 0.46
N ALA A 8 -6.68 19.55 -0.46
CA ALA A 8 -6.93 19.36 -1.90
C ALA A 8 -7.50 17.95 -2.16
N PHE A 9 -6.92 16.91 -1.55
CA PHE A 9 -7.44 15.54 -1.65
C PHE A 9 -8.90 15.47 -1.19
N ARG A 10 -9.23 15.99 -0.01
CA ARG A 10 -10.61 15.98 0.53
C ARG A 10 -11.59 16.81 -0.29
N ALA A 11 -11.15 17.85 -0.96
CA ALA A 11 -12.00 18.63 -1.84
C ALA A 11 -12.45 17.84 -3.08
N HIS A 12 -11.58 16.97 -3.61
CA HIS A 12 -11.84 16.17 -4.80
C HIS A 12 -12.36 14.75 -4.48
N GLU A 13 -11.81 14.13 -3.45
CA GLU A 13 -12.14 12.76 -2.98
C GLU A 13 -12.91 12.82 -1.64
N LYS A 14 -14.04 13.51 -1.65
CA LYS A 14 -14.82 13.87 -0.43
C LYS A 14 -15.07 12.73 0.53
N ARG A 15 -15.25 11.51 0.04
CA ARG A 15 -15.58 10.34 0.87
C ARG A 15 -14.40 9.43 1.15
N ASP A 16 -13.40 9.38 0.27
CA ASP A 16 -12.32 8.37 0.28
C ASP A 16 -12.86 6.95 0.59
N ALA A 17 -13.98 6.62 -0.08
CA ALA A 17 -14.79 5.45 0.28
C ALA A 17 -14.01 4.14 0.13
N ILE A 18 -13.19 4.04 -0.94
CA ILE A 18 -12.41 2.83 -1.20
C ILE A 18 -11.48 2.57 0.00
N TYR A 19 -10.71 3.56 0.42
CA TYR A 19 -9.77 3.39 1.54
C TYR A 19 -10.49 3.03 2.85
N LYS A 20 -11.58 3.75 3.19
CA LYS A 20 -12.33 3.51 4.43
C LYS A 20 -12.97 2.12 4.48
N VAL A 21 -13.62 1.71 3.38
CA VAL A 21 -14.23 0.37 3.29
C VAL A 21 -13.16 -0.71 3.33
N SER A 22 -12.03 -0.49 2.63
CA SER A 22 -10.88 -1.40 2.63
C SER A 22 -10.35 -1.65 4.03
N THR A 23 -10.05 -0.57 4.74
CA THR A 23 -9.52 -0.64 6.09
C THR A 23 -10.51 -1.37 7.02
N PHE A 24 -11.79 -1.00 6.95
CA PHE A 24 -12.84 -1.65 7.75
C PHE A 24 -12.93 -3.16 7.48
N LEU A 25 -12.95 -3.58 6.21
CA LEU A 25 -13.06 -5.00 5.87
C LEU A 25 -11.83 -5.80 6.28
N VAL A 26 -10.62 -5.25 6.05
CA VAL A 26 -9.38 -5.91 6.48
C VAL A 26 -9.31 -6.02 8.00
N ASP A 27 -9.75 -5.00 8.73
CA ASP A 27 -9.81 -5.03 10.20
C ASP A 27 -10.80 -6.08 10.70
N ASN A 28 -12.00 -6.10 10.12
CA ASN A 28 -13.09 -7.00 10.51
C ASN A 28 -12.75 -8.48 10.23
N PHE A 29 -12.02 -8.74 9.15
CA PHE A 29 -11.64 -10.11 8.74
C PHE A 29 -10.23 -10.50 9.16
N TRP A 30 -9.58 -9.68 9.98
CA TRP A 30 -8.22 -9.93 10.41
C TRP A 30 -8.05 -11.30 11.07
N GLY A 31 -7.06 -12.08 10.60
CA GLY A 31 -6.80 -13.43 11.09
C GLY A 31 -7.57 -14.54 10.36
N ASN A 32 -8.43 -14.19 9.41
CA ASN A 32 -9.14 -15.13 8.54
C ASN A 32 -8.64 -14.99 7.09
N PRO A 33 -7.61 -15.74 6.66
CA PRO A 33 -7.00 -15.57 5.33
C PRO A 33 -7.95 -15.63 4.15
N PRO A 34 -8.96 -16.52 4.08
CA PRO A 34 -9.94 -16.51 3.00
C PRO A 34 -10.69 -15.17 2.90
N GLN A 35 -11.29 -14.72 4.00
CA GLN A 35 -12.05 -13.46 4.03
C GLN A 35 -11.16 -12.24 3.82
N MET A 36 -9.90 -12.28 4.32
CA MET A 36 -8.93 -11.23 4.04
C MET A 36 -8.57 -11.18 2.55
N ALA A 37 -8.43 -12.33 1.88
CA ALA A 37 -8.17 -12.39 0.45
C ALA A 37 -9.33 -11.82 -0.36
N ASP A 38 -10.58 -12.14 0.01
CA ASP A 38 -11.77 -11.58 -0.63
C ASP A 38 -11.82 -10.06 -0.46
N ALA A 39 -11.64 -9.57 0.78
CA ALA A 39 -11.66 -8.14 1.07
C ALA A 39 -10.58 -7.38 0.30
N LEU A 40 -9.32 -7.82 0.41
CA LEU A 40 -8.21 -7.21 -0.32
C LEU A 40 -8.40 -7.32 -1.84
N GLY A 41 -8.86 -8.48 -2.31
CA GLY A 41 -9.02 -8.75 -3.72
C GLY A 41 -9.99 -7.81 -4.39
N VAL A 42 -11.20 -7.72 -3.88
CA VAL A 42 -12.23 -6.80 -4.41
C VAL A 42 -11.73 -5.36 -4.43
N LEU A 43 -11.05 -4.94 -3.36
CA LEU A 43 -10.53 -3.59 -3.24
C LEU A 43 -9.41 -3.30 -4.22
N LEU A 44 -8.48 -4.23 -4.40
CA LEU A 44 -7.37 -4.08 -5.36
C LEU A 44 -7.88 -4.05 -6.80
N LEU A 45 -8.89 -4.86 -7.13
CA LEU A 45 -9.53 -4.84 -8.46
C LEU A 45 -10.12 -3.46 -8.78
N ILE A 46 -10.74 -2.79 -7.79
CA ILE A 46 -11.31 -1.46 -7.94
C ILE A 46 -10.21 -0.38 -7.89
N TRP A 47 -9.35 -0.43 -6.87
CA TRP A 47 -8.37 0.61 -6.62
C TRP A 47 -7.18 0.59 -7.60
N ASN A 48 -6.94 -0.54 -8.26
CA ASN A 48 -5.91 -0.69 -9.29
C ASN A 48 -6.50 -1.16 -10.64
N ASN A 49 -7.70 -0.69 -10.96
CA ASN A 49 -8.43 -1.01 -12.19
C ASN A 49 -7.61 -0.79 -13.47
N ALA A 50 -6.68 0.18 -13.48
CA ALA A 50 -5.80 0.42 -14.61
C ALA A 50 -5.03 -0.83 -15.07
N LEU A 51 -4.71 -1.76 -14.14
CA LEU A 51 -4.10 -3.05 -14.46
C LEU A 51 -5.17 -4.14 -14.58
N TYR A 52 -6.02 -4.30 -13.56
CA TYR A 52 -6.88 -5.47 -13.43
C TYR A 52 -8.09 -5.49 -14.38
N ARG A 53 -8.32 -4.42 -15.14
CA ARG A 53 -9.25 -4.44 -16.29
C ARG A 53 -8.83 -5.43 -17.40
N TYR A 54 -7.60 -5.90 -17.39
CA TYR A 54 -7.06 -6.85 -18.34
C TYR A 54 -7.09 -8.31 -17.87
N GLY A 55 -7.53 -8.55 -16.65
CA GLY A 55 -7.66 -9.86 -16.02
C GLY A 55 -7.41 -9.76 -14.49
N PRO A 56 -8.09 -10.58 -13.70
CA PRO A 56 -7.89 -10.65 -12.26
C PRO A 56 -6.58 -11.39 -11.92
N PHE A 57 -6.17 -11.30 -10.67
CA PHE A 57 -5.21 -12.22 -10.06
C PHE A 57 -5.94 -13.44 -9.46
N ASP A 58 -5.17 -14.46 -9.08
CA ASP A 58 -5.69 -15.66 -8.42
C ASP A 58 -5.93 -15.41 -6.92
N PHE A 59 -7.20 -15.41 -6.50
CA PHE A 59 -7.59 -15.26 -5.10
C PHE A 59 -7.05 -16.35 -4.19
N SER A 60 -6.93 -17.59 -4.69
CA SER A 60 -6.35 -18.71 -3.92
C SER A 60 -4.86 -18.50 -3.69
N ALA A 61 -4.14 -17.93 -4.65
CA ALA A 61 -2.73 -17.57 -4.48
C ALA A 61 -2.57 -16.45 -3.45
N LEU A 62 -3.46 -15.46 -3.43
CA LEU A 62 -3.48 -14.40 -2.42
C LEU A 62 -3.78 -14.96 -1.03
N GLU A 63 -4.81 -15.81 -0.89
CA GLU A 63 -5.14 -16.49 0.38
C GLU A 63 -3.95 -17.27 0.91
N ASN A 64 -3.32 -18.10 0.08
CA ASN A 64 -2.15 -18.88 0.46
C ASN A 64 -0.98 -17.99 0.91
N THR A 65 -0.78 -16.85 0.25
CA THR A 65 0.25 -15.87 0.61
C THR A 65 -0.05 -15.24 1.96
N LEU A 66 -1.28 -14.85 2.22
CA LEU A 66 -1.73 -14.35 3.52
C LEU A 66 -1.51 -15.39 4.62
N ARG A 67 -1.97 -16.64 4.40
CA ARG A 67 -1.85 -17.74 5.36
C ARG A 67 -0.38 -18.00 5.75
N LYS A 68 0.51 -18.07 4.78
CA LYS A 68 1.95 -18.32 5.00
C LYS A 68 2.65 -17.18 5.74
N ASN A 69 2.20 -15.96 5.58
CA ASN A 69 2.85 -14.77 6.14
C ASN A 69 2.10 -14.14 7.32
N MET A 70 1.06 -14.78 7.84
CA MET A 70 0.18 -14.19 8.85
C MET A 70 0.91 -13.76 10.13
N SER A 71 1.86 -14.54 10.63
CA SER A 71 2.66 -14.20 11.82
C SER A 71 3.50 -12.95 11.60
N THR A 72 4.16 -12.86 10.44
CA THR A 72 4.96 -11.69 10.05
C THR A 72 4.08 -10.46 9.87
N LEU A 73 2.95 -10.59 9.19
CA LEU A 73 1.98 -9.50 9.00
C LEU A 73 1.44 -9.00 10.34
N LYS A 74 1.11 -9.91 11.28
CA LYS A 74 0.67 -9.56 12.63
C LYS A 74 1.74 -8.76 13.40
N SER A 75 3.00 -9.19 13.31
CA SER A 75 4.12 -8.47 13.92
C SER A 75 4.27 -7.05 13.36
N LEU A 76 4.25 -6.91 12.02
CA LEU A 76 4.40 -5.63 11.35
C LEU A 76 3.19 -4.70 11.53
N ARG A 77 1.97 -5.25 11.62
CA ARG A 77 0.75 -4.47 11.86
C ARG A 77 0.76 -3.72 13.18
N ASN A 78 1.42 -4.28 14.19
CA ASN A 78 1.53 -3.68 15.53
C ASN A 78 2.69 -2.66 15.62
N ARG A 79 3.37 -2.40 14.52
CA ARG A 79 4.53 -1.51 14.46
C ARG A 79 4.19 -0.21 13.72
N ASP A 80 4.96 0.81 14.02
CA ASP A 80 4.99 2.08 13.29
C ASP A 80 6.21 2.13 12.38
N ILE A 81 6.14 2.85 11.28
CA ILE A 81 7.26 3.00 10.32
C ILE A 81 8.51 3.59 10.96
N LEU A 82 8.38 4.34 12.06
CA LEU A 82 9.51 4.86 12.81
C LEU A 82 10.38 3.76 13.40
N THR A 83 9.84 2.55 13.58
CA THR A 83 10.58 1.38 14.05
C THR A 83 11.27 0.61 12.92
N LEU A 84 11.13 1.06 11.66
CA LEU A 84 11.82 0.46 10.51
C LEU A 84 13.34 0.51 10.70
N GLY A 85 13.99 -0.62 10.63
CA GLY A 85 15.44 -0.78 10.76
C GLY A 85 16.03 -1.66 9.66
N GLU A 86 17.36 -1.77 9.63
CA GLU A 86 18.09 -2.60 8.64
C GLU A 86 17.69 -4.08 8.71
N GLY A 87 17.39 -4.59 9.90
CA GLY A 87 16.94 -5.97 10.09
C GLY A 87 15.61 -6.30 9.43
N ASP A 88 14.80 -5.30 9.06
CA ASP A 88 13.50 -5.50 8.43
C ASP A 88 13.58 -5.68 6.91
N GLU A 89 14.67 -5.26 6.27
CA GLU A 89 14.77 -5.19 4.81
C GLU A 89 14.50 -6.53 4.15
N ARG A 90 15.16 -7.60 4.62
CA ARG A 90 14.95 -8.96 4.10
C ARG A 90 13.50 -9.44 4.27
N THR A 91 12.88 -9.11 5.38
CA THR A 91 11.48 -9.47 5.65
C THR A 91 10.54 -8.74 4.71
N ILE A 92 10.76 -7.44 4.51
CA ILE A 92 9.96 -6.61 3.58
C ILE A 92 10.15 -7.09 2.15
N GLU A 93 11.39 -7.37 1.74
CA GLU A 93 11.72 -7.89 0.41
C GLU A 93 11.02 -9.22 0.13
N SER A 94 11.09 -10.16 1.08
CA SER A 94 10.41 -11.46 0.98
C SER A 94 8.89 -11.31 0.89
N LEU A 95 8.28 -10.47 1.74
CA LEU A 95 6.85 -10.19 1.67
C LEU A 95 6.48 -9.54 0.33
N PHE A 96 7.24 -8.53 -0.09
CA PHE A 96 6.96 -7.83 -1.34
C PHE A 96 7.00 -8.78 -2.54
N ALA A 97 8.00 -9.66 -2.61
CA ALA A 97 8.13 -10.66 -3.67
C ALA A 97 6.97 -11.68 -3.64
N ALA A 98 6.58 -12.15 -2.44
CA ALA A 98 5.47 -13.08 -2.28
C ALA A 98 4.14 -12.47 -2.77
N PHE A 99 3.84 -11.23 -2.37
CA PHE A 99 2.65 -10.51 -2.83
C PHE A 99 2.72 -10.15 -4.32
N LEU A 100 3.91 -9.82 -4.84
CA LEU A 100 4.10 -9.53 -6.26
C LEU A 100 3.76 -10.73 -7.13
N ASN A 101 4.12 -11.93 -6.67
CA ASN A 101 3.75 -13.17 -7.35
C ASN A 101 2.26 -13.51 -7.21
N ALA A 102 1.66 -13.30 -6.02
CA ALA A 102 0.25 -13.60 -5.78
C ALA A 102 -0.71 -12.65 -6.52
N LEU A 103 -0.32 -11.39 -6.67
CA LEU A 103 -1.12 -10.32 -7.28
C LEU A 103 -0.85 -10.12 -8.77
N LYS A 104 -0.08 -11.01 -9.42
CA LYS A 104 0.07 -10.99 -10.88
C LYS A 104 -1.24 -11.35 -11.58
N ILE A 105 -1.46 -10.83 -12.76
CA ILE A 105 -2.63 -11.22 -13.59
C ILE A 105 -2.57 -12.73 -13.84
N ALA A 106 -3.63 -13.44 -13.44
CA ALA A 106 -3.68 -14.90 -13.51
C ALA A 106 -4.03 -15.40 -14.91
N GLU A 107 -4.81 -14.64 -15.68
CA GLU A 107 -5.32 -15.04 -16.99
C GLU A 107 -5.53 -13.84 -17.92
N GLY A 108 -5.73 -14.10 -19.20
CA GLY A 108 -6.02 -13.09 -20.21
C GLY A 108 -4.77 -12.53 -20.90
N LYS A 109 -4.96 -11.43 -21.65
CA LYS A 109 -3.94 -10.85 -22.54
C LYS A 109 -2.64 -10.45 -21.84
N LEU A 110 -2.73 -10.09 -20.55
CA LEU A 110 -1.57 -9.67 -19.76
C LEU A 110 -1.23 -10.67 -18.65
N GLN A 111 -1.52 -11.96 -18.86
CA GLN A 111 -1.18 -13.02 -17.92
C GLN A 111 0.29 -12.94 -17.48
N GLY A 112 0.54 -13.08 -16.19
CA GLY A 112 1.85 -13.00 -15.57
C GLY A 112 2.32 -11.57 -15.27
N ARG A 113 1.61 -10.52 -15.73
CA ARG A 113 1.98 -9.14 -15.44
C ARG A 113 1.80 -8.81 -13.97
N GLN A 114 2.85 -8.24 -13.40
CA GLN A 114 2.94 -7.87 -11.99
C GLN A 114 2.68 -6.38 -11.79
N SER A 115 2.24 -6.00 -10.57
CA SER A 115 2.03 -4.62 -10.17
C SER A 115 2.63 -4.31 -8.79
N PRO A 116 3.80 -3.69 -8.73
CA PRO A 116 4.36 -3.19 -7.48
C PRO A 116 3.44 -2.22 -6.72
N VAL A 117 2.59 -1.48 -7.46
CA VAL A 117 1.58 -0.58 -6.88
C VAL A 117 0.50 -1.36 -6.13
N SER A 118 0.04 -2.50 -6.68
CA SER A 118 -0.93 -3.36 -5.98
C SER A 118 -0.34 -3.94 -4.70
N VAL A 119 0.93 -4.34 -4.74
CA VAL A 119 1.64 -4.84 -3.55
C VAL A 119 1.70 -3.79 -2.45
N ALA A 120 2.13 -2.56 -2.78
CA ALA A 120 2.19 -1.48 -1.80
C ALA A 120 0.82 -1.18 -1.18
N LYS A 121 -0.25 -1.19 -1.98
CA LYS A 121 -1.63 -1.01 -1.50
C LYS A 121 -2.06 -2.14 -0.57
N ALA A 122 -1.81 -3.41 -0.95
CA ALA A 122 -2.12 -4.56 -0.12
C ALA A 122 -1.37 -4.52 1.23
N LEU A 123 -0.06 -4.31 1.19
CA LEU A 123 0.77 -4.24 2.39
C LEU A 123 0.36 -3.08 3.31
N HIS A 124 0.04 -1.91 2.74
CA HIS A 124 -0.47 -0.79 3.53
C HIS A 124 -1.78 -1.13 4.24
N LEU A 125 -2.75 -1.74 3.56
CA LEU A 125 -4.01 -2.15 4.20
C LEU A 125 -3.79 -3.20 5.29
N LEU A 126 -2.80 -4.07 5.13
CA LEU A 126 -2.45 -5.10 6.13
C LEU A 126 -1.71 -4.53 7.34
N ALA A 127 -0.88 -3.49 7.17
CA ALA A 127 -0.15 -2.82 8.26
C ALA A 127 -0.03 -1.32 7.97
N PRO A 128 -1.12 -0.53 8.19
CA PRO A 128 -1.25 0.84 7.70
C PRO A 128 -0.35 1.86 8.39
N ASN A 129 0.16 1.56 9.59
CA ASN A 129 1.14 2.39 10.25
C ASN A 129 2.59 2.07 9.87
N PHE A 130 2.82 0.93 9.21
CA PHE A 130 4.17 0.46 8.88
C PHE A 130 4.50 0.59 7.40
N PHE A 131 3.61 0.18 6.49
CA PHE A 131 3.87 0.19 5.05
C PHE A 131 3.37 1.47 4.38
N ALA A 132 4.23 2.12 3.59
CA ALA A 132 3.89 3.32 2.84
C ALA A 132 3.12 3.00 1.55
N LEU A 133 2.24 3.93 1.13
CA LEU A 133 1.56 3.88 -0.17
C LEU A 133 2.39 4.57 -1.23
N TRP A 134 2.48 3.99 -2.41
CA TRP A 134 3.02 4.64 -3.60
C TRP A 134 2.21 4.32 -4.86
N ASP A 135 2.36 5.16 -5.87
CA ASP A 135 1.99 4.89 -7.26
C ASP A 135 3.18 5.15 -8.19
N ASP A 136 2.99 4.95 -9.50
CA ASP A 136 4.03 5.16 -10.51
C ASP A 136 4.61 6.59 -10.49
N LYS A 137 3.74 7.61 -10.38
CA LYS A 137 4.16 9.02 -10.40
C LYS A 137 4.85 9.43 -9.11
N ILE A 138 4.35 8.93 -7.97
CA ILE A 138 4.98 9.12 -6.66
C ILE A 138 6.36 8.45 -6.64
N ALA A 139 6.45 7.18 -7.07
CA ALA A 139 7.72 6.46 -7.14
C ALA A 139 8.76 7.20 -7.99
N LYS A 140 8.36 7.72 -9.16
CA LYS A 140 9.23 8.53 -10.03
C LYS A 140 9.68 9.83 -9.37
N ALA A 141 8.78 10.53 -8.69
CA ALA A 141 9.08 11.79 -8.04
C ALA A 141 10.13 11.67 -6.93
N TYR A 142 10.19 10.51 -6.28
CA TYR A 142 11.17 10.22 -5.22
C TYR A 142 12.39 9.41 -5.69
N GLY A 143 12.58 9.20 -7.00
CA GLY A 143 13.70 8.41 -7.54
C GLY A 143 13.61 6.90 -7.21
N CYS A 144 12.43 6.43 -6.83
CA CYS A 144 12.16 5.03 -6.42
C CYS A 144 11.37 4.26 -7.48
N HIS A 145 11.49 4.60 -8.76
CA HIS A 145 10.76 3.91 -9.80
C HIS A 145 11.17 2.45 -9.91
N TYR A 146 10.18 1.58 -10.00
CA TYR A 146 10.27 0.13 -9.82
C TYR A 146 10.47 -0.69 -11.11
N SER A 147 10.97 -0.10 -12.19
CA SER A 147 11.24 -0.82 -13.46
C SER A 147 12.30 -1.93 -13.31
N ALA A 148 13.25 -1.73 -12.42
CA ALA A 148 14.19 -2.74 -11.98
C ALA A 148 14.18 -2.79 -10.45
N ASP A 149 14.32 -3.96 -9.86
CA ASP A 149 14.34 -4.18 -8.41
C ASP A 149 13.17 -3.49 -7.65
N PRO A 150 11.91 -3.91 -7.87
CA PRO A 150 10.77 -3.25 -7.25
C PRO A 150 10.76 -3.33 -5.72
N SER A 151 11.27 -4.40 -5.13
CA SER A 151 11.35 -4.56 -3.67
C SER A 151 12.36 -3.62 -3.03
N GLY A 152 13.58 -3.54 -3.56
CA GLY A 152 14.59 -2.61 -3.06
C GLY A 152 14.18 -1.15 -3.25
N LYS A 153 13.53 -0.82 -4.38
CA LYS A 153 12.96 0.52 -4.60
C LYS A 153 11.84 0.85 -3.62
N TYR A 154 11.01 -0.13 -3.26
CA TYR A 154 9.99 0.05 -2.24
C TYR A 154 10.59 0.28 -0.84
N ILE A 155 11.61 -0.48 -0.47
CA ILE A 155 12.34 -0.30 0.79
C ILE A 155 12.95 1.11 0.86
N LEU A 156 13.57 1.57 -0.22
CA LEU A 156 14.10 2.94 -0.29
C LEU A 156 12.98 3.98 -0.09
N PHE A 157 11.81 3.78 -0.71
CA PHE A 157 10.66 4.66 -0.52
C PHE A 157 10.13 4.62 0.92
N MET A 158 10.12 3.46 1.56
CA MET A 158 9.77 3.35 2.98
C MET A 158 10.73 4.12 3.90
N LYS A 159 12.05 4.08 3.63
CA LYS A 159 13.05 4.88 4.36
C LYS A 159 12.79 6.39 4.20
N ILE A 160 12.49 6.84 2.98
CA ILE A 160 12.12 8.23 2.72
C ILE A 160 10.83 8.59 3.46
N SER A 161 9.84 7.71 3.44
CA SER A 161 8.56 7.92 4.16
C SER A 161 8.75 7.98 5.67
N LYS A 162 9.65 7.16 6.23
CA LYS A 162 10.06 7.23 7.66
C LYS A 162 10.56 8.62 8.00
N ASN A 163 11.51 9.16 7.24
CA ASN A 163 12.05 10.50 7.47
C ASN A 163 10.96 11.58 7.38
N MET A 164 10.00 11.43 6.46
CA MET A 164 8.85 12.34 6.40
C MET A 164 7.99 12.26 7.66
N VAL A 165 7.70 11.05 8.15
CA VAL A 165 6.93 10.87 9.38
C VAL A 165 7.65 11.49 10.57
N GLU A 166 8.96 11.32 10.70
CA GLU A 166 9.78 11.96 11.74
C GLU A 166 9.62 13.49 11.72
N CYS A 167 9.69 14.09 10.53
CA CYS A 167 9.51 15.54 10.37
C CYS A 167 8.09 16.04 10.68
N LEU A 168 7.07 15.19 10.49
CA LEU A 168 5.65 15.57 10.63
C LEU A 168 5.06 15.22 11.99
N ARG A 169 5.73 14.38 12.76
CA ARG A 169 5.24 13.88 14.07
C ARG A 169 4.89 15.05 15.00
N GLY A 170 3.68 15.00 15.58
CA GLY A 170 3.14 16.06 16.45
C GLY A 170 2.71 17.34 15.72
N ARG A 171 2.95 17.46 14.40
CA ARG A 171 2.62 18.67 13.62
C ARG A 171 1.38 18.50 12.73
N VAL A 172 1.04 17.27 12.41
CA VAL A 172 -0.08 16.94 11.50
C VAL A 172 -0.96 15.89 12.16
N PRO A 173 -2.25 16.18 12.35
CA PRO A 173 -3.18 15.19 12.88
C PRO A 173 -3.51 14.13 11.81
N ALA A 174 -3.58 12.87 12.22
CA ALA A 174 -4.08 11.76 11.42
C ALA A 174 -5.27 11.12 12.16
N PRO A 175 -6.49 11.66 11.99
CA PRO A 175 -7.66 11.12 12.68
C PRO A 175 -8.01 9.74 12.14
N PRO A 176 -8.41 8.80 13.01
CA PRO A 176 -8.85 7.48 12.57
C PRO A 176 -9.98 7.53 11.52
N PRO A 177 -10.02 6.59 10.57
CA PRO A 177 -9.10 5.45 10.38
C PRO A 177 -7.79 5.82 9.64
N SER A 178 -7.52 7.10 9.43
CA SER A 178 -6.32 7.55 8.69
C SER A 178 -5.06 7.42 9.54
N THR A 179 -3.94 7.10 8.89
CA THR A 179 -2.60 7.08 9.49
C THR A 179 -1.76 8.24 8.97
N ILE A 180 -0.64 8.55 9.61
CA ILE A 180 0.28 9.57 9.11
C ILE A 180 0.82 9.22 7.72
N LEU A 181 1.01 7.93 7.43
CA LEU A 181 1.40 7.45 6.09
C LEU A 181 0.32 7.71 5.04
N LYS A 182 -0.97 7.55 5.41
CA LYS A 182 -2.09 7.90 4.53
C LYS A 182 -2.14 9.41 4.26
N VAL A 183 -1.89 10.24 5.26
CA VAL A 183 -1.83 11.71 5.11
C VAL A 183 -0.68 12.12 4.17
N ILE A 184 0.47 11.44 4.26
CA ILE A 184 1.58 11.64 3.33
C ILE A 184 1.19 11.21 1.91
N ASP A 185 0.49 10.07 1.76
CA ASP A 185 -0.01 9.61 0.48
C ASP A 185 -1.00 10.61 -0.15
N GLU A 186 -1.94 11.15 0.61
CA GLU A 186 -2.87 12.19 0.14
C GLU A 186 -2.13 13.41 -0.44
N TYR A 187 -1.08 13.86 0.26
CA TYR A 187 -0.23 14.95 -0.21
C TYR A 187 0.50 14.57 -1.51
N ASN A 188 1.14 13.42 -1.51
CA ASN A 188 1.89 12.93 -2.67
C ASN A 188 0.98 12.74 -3.89
N TYR A 189 -0.20 12.16 -3.68
CA TYR A 189 -1.20 11.95 -4.73
C TYR A 189 -1.70 13.28 -5.29
N ALA A 190 -2.05 14.23 -4.43
CA ALA A 190 -2.48 15.57 -4.84
C ALA A 190 -1.39 16.28 -5.66
N LYS A 191 -0.13 16.19 -5.22
CA LYS A 191 1.00 16.90 -5.84
C LYS A 191 1.49 16.21 -7.11
N PHE A 192 1.82 14.92 -7.04
CA PHE A 192 2.54 14.25 -8.12
C PHE A 192 1.61 13.49 -9.08
N THR A 193 0.50 12.94 -8.58
CA THR A 193 -0.40 12.14 -9.42
C THR A 193 -1.46 13.00 -10.08
N LYS A 194 -2.10 13.87 -9.34
CA LYS A 194 -3.22 14.69 -9.83
C LYS A 194 -2.84 16.13 -10.17
N LYS A 195 -1.74 16.66 -9.65
CA LYS A 195 -1.29 18.05 -9.82
C LYS A 195 -2.35 19.07 -9.40
N TRP A 196 -2.98 18.82 -8.25
CA TRP A 196 -3.96 19.73 -7.64
C TRP A 196 -3.31 20.84 -6.83
N ILE A 197 -2.02 20.68 -6.49
CA ILE A 197 -1.18 21.63 -5.76
C ILE A 197 0.21 21.70 -6.36
#